data_4d874592c6309d299766dfdb8783d94a
#
_entry.id   4d874592c6309d299766dfdb8783d94a
#
_cell.length_a   1.000
_cell.length_b   1.000
_cell.length_c   1.000
_cell.angle_alpha   90.00
_cell.angle_beta   90.00
_cell.angle_gamma   90.00
#
_symmetry.space_group_name_H-M   'P 1'
#
loop_
_entity.id
_entity.type
_entity.pdbx_description
1 polymer ?
#
loop_
_entity_poly.entity_id
_entity_poly.type
_entity_poly.pdbx_seq_one_letter_code
_entity_poly.pdbx_strand_id
1 'polypeptide(L)' 'MLPAHSEPAKTHTQCEIRLGTASWDDGTGTSKSVKFTWFDKNGKAARGGEMPVDALPQALDFAIRMGYVSL' A
#
# COMPACT_ATOMS: atom_id res chain seq x y z
N MET A 1 -4.62 11.35 -1.75
CA MET A 1 -5.30 11.55 -0.48
C MET A 1 -5.20 10.30 0.37
N LEU A 2 -4.87 10.47 1.62
CA LEU A 2 -4.66 9.34 2.50
C LEU A 2 -5.88 9.12 3.37
N PRO A 3 -6.35 7.89 3.51
CA PRO A 3 -7.51 7.61 4.35
C PRO A 3 -7.25 7.92 5.81
N ALA A 4 -8.27 8.39 6.51
CA ALA A 4 -8.14 8.79 7.90
C ALA A 4 -7.82 7.61 8.83
N HIS A 5 -8.15 6.39 8.41
CA HIS A 5 -7.99 5.21 9.26
C HIS A 5 -6.80 4.35 8.86
N SER A 6 -5.80 4.93 8.21
CA SER A 6 -4.62 4.19 7.81
C SER A 6 -3.39 4.71 8.53
N GLU A 7 -2.39 3.83 8.70
CA GLU A 7 -1.14 4.17 9.33
C GLU A 7 -0.02 4.21 8.30
N PRO A 8 0.85 5.22 8.33
CA PRO A 8 1.96 5.29 7.39
C PRO A 8 3.09 4.35 7.79
N ALA A 9 3.71 3.74 6.81
CA ALA A 9 4.97 3.05 6.98
C ALA A 9 6.07 3.92 6.42
N LYS A 10 7.06 4.24 7.22
CA LYS A 10 8.12 5.17 6.84
C LYS A 10 9.31 4.42 6.29
N THR A 11 9.16 3.86 5.12
CA THR A 11 10.18 2.96 4.61
C THR A 11 10.79 3.41 3.29
N HIS A 12 10.27 4.45 2.68
CA HIS A 12 10.77 4.88 1.39
C HIS A 12 10.67 6.39 1.26
N THR A 13 11.64 7.00 0.58
CA THR A 13 11.72 8.46 0.47
C THR A 13 10.69 9.04 -0.48
N GLN A 14 10.25 8.28 -1.47
CA GLN A 14 9.32 8.76 -2.49
C GLN A 14 8.02 8.00 -2.54
N CYS A 15 7.85 7.01 -1.68
CA CYS A 15 6.65 6.19 -1.66
C CYS A 15 6.09 6.14 -0.26
N GLU A 16 4.83 6.45 -0.11
CA GLU A 16 4.14 6.31 1.16
C GLU A 16 3.26 5.08 1.10
N ILE A 17 3.37 4.24 2.11
CA ILE A 17 2.59 3.02 2.24
C ILE A 17 1.76 3.14 3.50
N ARG A 18 0.48 2.82 3.39
CA ARG A 18 -0.44 2.84 4.52
C ARG A 18 -1.22 1.54 4.60
N LEU A 19 -1.49 1.13 5.82
CA LEU A 19 -2.33 -0.04 6.10
C LEU A 19 -3.58 0.46 6.81
N GLY A 20 -4.71 -0.07 6.46
CA GLY A 20 -5.93 0.34 7.13
C GLY A 20 -7.18 -0.20 6.48
N THR A 21 -8.29 0.44 6.79
CA THR A 21 -9.59 0.05 6.25
C THR A 21 -9.64 0.31 4.76
N ALA A 22 -10.09 -0.70 4.02
CA ALA A 22 -10.17 -0.62 2.57
C ALA A 22 -11.22 0.40 2.11
N SER A 23 -10.98 1.00 0.95
CA SER A 23 -11.92 1.96 0.39
C SER A 23 -13.25 1.32 0.01
N TRP A 24 -13.26 0.02 -0.22
CA TRP A 24 -14.47 -0.74 -0.55
C TRP A 24 -15.17 -1.32 0.67
N ASP A 25 -14.69 -1.01 1.89
CA ASP A 25 -15.30 -1.53 3.10
C ASP A 25 -16.74 -1.03 3.23
N ASP A 26 -17.60 -1.89 3.76
CA ASP A 26 -19.03 -1.60 3.91
C ASP A 26 -19.38 -0.87 5.21
N GLY A 27 -18.38 -0.42 5.94
CA GLY A 27 -18.57 0.27 7.20
C GLY A 27 -18.34 -0.61 8.42
N THR A 28 -18.07 -1.90 8.23
CA THR A 28 -17.84 -2.83 9.35
C THR A 28 -16.40 -2.80 9.85
N GLY A 29 -15.47 -2.26 9.06
CA GLY A 29 -14.05 -2.25 9.38
C GLY A 29 -13.38 -3.60 9.20
N THR A 30 -14.02 -4.54 8.51
CA THR A 30 -13.48 -5.89 8.33
C THR A 30 -12.60 -6.02 7.10
N SER A 31 -12.77 -5.16 6.12
CA SER A 31 -11.94 -5.18 4.90
C SER A 31 -10.72 -4.31 5.12
N LYS A 32 -9.55 -4.91 4.96
CA LYS A 32 -8.28 -4.18 5.13
C LYS A 32 -7.51 -4.15 3.82
N SER A 33 -6.73 -3.09 3.66
CA SER A 33 -5.95 -2.92 2.43
C SER A 33 -4.59 -2.32 2.71
N VAL A 34 -3.70 -2.52 1.74
CA VAL A 34 -2.44 -1.80 1.65
C VAL A 34 -2.63 -0.71 0.60
N LYS A 35 -2.38 0.52 1.00
CA LYS A 35 -2.48 1.67 0.12
C LYS A 35 -1.10 2.23 -0.12
N PHE A 36 -0.83 2.67 -1.34
CA PHE A 36 0.47 3.23 -1.66
C PHE A 36 0.31 4.40 -2.61
N THR A 37 1.18 5.39 -2.41
CA THR A 37 1.23 6.57 -3.26
C THR A 37 2.70 6.94 -3.42
N TRP A 38 3.15 7.20 -4.64
CA TRP A 38 4.48 7.73 -4.80
C TRP A 38 4.42 9.13 -5.40
N PHE A 39 5.47 9.86 -5.12
CA PHE A 39 5.56 11.27 -5.42
C PHE A 39 6.66 11.51 -6.46
N ASP A 40 6.44 12.51 -7.29
CA ASP A 40 7.44 12.89 -8.28
C ASP A 40 8.56 13.71 -7.61
N LYS A 41 9.52 14.13 -8.41
CA LYS A 41 10.67 14.88 -7.92
C LYS A 41 10.30 16.23 -7.30
N ASN A 42 9.10 16.73 -7.56
CA ASN A 42 8.60 17.99 -6.99
C ASN A 42 7.77 17.75 -5.73
N GLY A 43 7.66 16.54 -5.27
CA GLY A 43 6.86 16.22 -4.10
C GLY A 43 5.37 16.12 -4.35
N LYS A 44 4.97 16.06 -5.61
CA LYS A 44 3.57 15.95 -5.99
C LYS A 44 3.17 14.49 -6.10
N ALA A 45 1.98 14.14 -5.64
CA ALA A 45 1.47 12.79 -5.78
C ALA A 45 1.34 12.46 -7.27
N ALA A 46 2.08 11.47 -7.71
CA ALA A 46 2.10 11.06 -9.11
C ALA A 46 1.12 9.93 -9.37
N ARG A 47 1.21 8.88 -8.57
CA ARG A 47 0.37 7.69 -8.73
C ARG A 47 0.17 7.01 -7.41
N GLY A 48 -0.84 6.15 -7.35
CA GLY A 48 -1.09 5.35 -6.19
C GLY A 48 -2.02 4.20 -6.49
N GLY A 49 -2.22 3.37 -5.51
CA GLY A 49 -3.09 2.22 -5.64
C GLY A 49 -3.46 1.64 -4.30
N GLU A 50 -4.24 0.59 -4.36
CA GLU A 50 -4.73 -0.08 -3.19
C GLU A 50 -4.90 -1.56 -3.49
N MET A 51 -4.47 -2.42 -2.57
CA MET A 51 -4.66 -3.85 -2.76
C MET A 51 -5.22 -4.47 -1.48
N PRO A 52 -6.07 -5.50 -1.60
CA PRO A 52 -6.53 -6.23 -0.42
C PRO A 52 -5.37 -6.82 0.34
N VAL A 53 -5.43 -6.77 1.67
CA VAL A 53 -4.35 -7.28 2.49
C VAL A 53 -4.16 -8.80 2.30
N ASP A 54 -5.21 -9.52 1.95
CA ASP A 54 -5.12 -10.96 1.70
C ASP A 54 -4.44 -11.30 0.38
N ALA A 55 -4.14 -10.31 -0.45
CA ALA A 55 -3.33 -10.50 -1.65
C ALA A 55 -1.83 -10.34 -1.40
N LEU A 56 -1.45 -9.89 -0.20
CA LEU A 56 -0.03 -9.66 0.12
C LEU A 56 0.83 -10.93 -0.01
N PRO A 57 0.37 -12.12 0.44
CA PRO A 57 1.21 -13.31 0.27
C PRO A 57 1.56 -13.59 -1.18
N GLN A 58 0.62 -13.41 -2.10
CA GLN A 58 0.87 -13.60 -3.52
C GLN A 58 1.81 -12.54 -4.08
N ALA A 59 1.63 -11.29 -3.67
CA ALA A 59 2.50 -10.21 -4.10
C ALA A 59 3.94 -10.44 -3.63
N LEU A 60 4.11 -10.86 -2.38
CA LEU A 60 5.42 -11.14 -1.82
C LEU A 60 6.08 -12.33 -2.52
N ASP A 61 5.34 -13.41 -2.71
CA ASP A 61 5.86 -14.59 -3.41
C ASP A 61 6.32 -14.23 -4.82
N PHE A 62 5.53 -13.46 -5.54
CA PHE A 62 5.87 -13.01 -6.88
C PHE A 62 7.14 -12.15 -6.86
N ALA A 63 7.24 -11.22 -5.91
CA ALA A 63 8.41 -10.36 -5.79
C ALA A 63 9.69 -11.16 -5.52
N ILE A 64 9.59 -12.20 -4.68
CA ILE A 64 10.72 -13.09 -4.41
C ILE A 64 11.14 -13.84 -5.66
N ARG A 65 10.17 -14.40 -6.39
CA ARG A 65 10.45 -15.14 -7.63
C ARG A 65 11.10 -14.28 -8.69
N MET A 66 10.71 -13.02 -8.75
CA MET A 66 11.27 -12.09 -9.72
C MET A 66 12.61 -11.50 -9.30
N GLY A 67 13.07 -11.86 -8.10
CA GLY A 67 14.35 -11.36 -7.60
C GLY A 67 14.30 -9.95 -7.05
N TYR A 68 13.10 -9.42 -6.81
CA TYR A 68 12.94 -8.05 -6.27
C TYR A 68 13.14 -8.00 -4.77
N VAL A 69 12.95 -9.12 -4.09
CA VAL A 69 13.05 -9.23 -2.64
C VAL A 69 13.89 -10.47 -2.30
N SER A 70 14.84 -10.30 -1.39
CA SER A 70 15.62 -11.40 -0.82
C SER A 70 15.21 -11.60 0.63
N LEU A 71 15.03 -12.84 1.02
CA LEU A 71 14.72 -13.17 2.42
C LEU A 71 15.92 -13.86 3.08
#